data_632814947a843ad7036e68c2db4b92c5
#
_entry.id   632814947a843ad7036e68c2db4b92c5
#
_cell.length_a   1.000
_cell.length_b   1.000
_cell.length_c   1.000
_cell.angle_alpha   90.00
_cell.angle_beta   90.00
_cell.angle_gamma   90.00
#
_symmetry.space_group_name_H-M   'P 1'
#
loop_
_entity.id
_entity.type
_entity.pdbx_description
1 polymer ?
#
loop_
_entity_poly.entity_id
_entity_poly.type
_entity_poly.pdbx_seq_one_letter_code
_entity_poly.pdbx_strand_id
1 'polypeptide(L)'
;MTHSRIAAVALTIGCLFSSAAALAADPVHCDKADAVQIRGGVPAAISFDVYRQLRPLNAQRIALFQSAGEVKHLHDGLAVCQIVDDGVDDPSAVLVQLPQGKNAWWVSSANVQAAAQMTD
;
A
#
# COMPACT_ATOMS: atom_id res chain seq x y z
N MET A 1 7.13 -38.04 37.74
CA MET A 1 8.36 -37.61 37.83
C MET A 1 8.97 -37.04 36.59
N THR A 2 8.92 -37.71 35.60
CA THR A 2 9.63 -37.26 34.41
C THR A 2 8.85 -36.41 33.53
N HIS A 3 7.62 -36.22 33.78
CA HIS A 3 6.75 -35.60 32.83
C HIS A 3 6.86 -34.10 32.82
N SER A 4 7.23 -33.55 33.93
CA SER A 4 7.26 -32.09 33.96
C SER A 4 8.28 -31.50 33.05
N ARG A 5 9.29 -32.23 32.76
CA ARG A 5 10.29 -31.69 31.86
C ARG A 5 9.79 -31.50 30.48
N ILE A 6 8.92 -32.35 30.08
CA ILE A 6 8.37 -32.31 28.75
C ILE A 6 7.53 -31.09 28.56
N ALA A 7 6.86 -30.70 29.59
CA ALA A 7 6.01 -29.53 29.48
C ALA A 7 6.79 -28.28 29.16
N ALA A 8 7.98 -28.21 29.71
CA ALA A 8 8.77 -27.01 29.46
C ALA A 8 9.15 -26.88 28.01
N VAL A 9 9.36 -28.01 27.39
CA VAL A 9 9.73 -27.96 26.00
C VAL A 9 8.65 -27.38 25.14
N ALA A 10 7.44 -27.74 25.46
CA ALA A 10 6.32 -27.25 24.67
C ALA A 10 6.20 -25.76 24.72
N LEU A 11 6.51 -25.17 25.83
CA LEU A 11 6.41 -23.74 25.94
C LEU A 11 7.38 -23.03 25.05
N THR A 12 8.53 -23.59 24.96
CA THR A 12 9.55 -22.96 24.14
C THR A 12 9.12 -22.85 22.71
N ILE A 13 8.47 -23.84 22.22
CA ILE A 13 8.02 -23.84 20.86
C ILE A 13 7.05 -22.72 20.60
N GLY A 14 6.18 -22.47 21.53
CA GLY A 14 5.22 -21.42 21.34
C GLY A 14 5.83 -20.07 21.17
N CYS A 15 6.91 -19.82 21.82
CA CYS A 15 7.54 -18.52 21.72
C CYS A 15 8.09 -18.23 20.34
N LEU A 16 8.48 -19.25 19.64
CA LEU A 16 9.05 -19.05 18.33
C LEU A 16 8.06 -18.48 17.33
N PHE A 17 6.82 -18.80 17.50
CA PHE A 17 5.82 -18.33 16.57
C PHE A 17 5.61 -16.84 16.63
N SER A 18 5.73 -16.28 17.80
CA SER A 18 5.51 -14.85 17.89
C SER A 18 6.57 -14.06 17.15
N SER A 19 7.75 -14.60 17.04
CA SER A 19 8.76 -13.85 16.30
C SER A 19 8.41 -13.75 14.84
N ALA A 20 7.74 -14.71 14.30
CA ALA A 20 7.41 -14.66 12.88
C ALA A 20 6.52 -13.48 12.54
N ALA A 21 5.70 -13.10 13.47
CA ALA A 21 4.78 -12.00 13.19
C ALA A 21 5.50 -10.69 12.94
N ALA A 22 6.66 -10.54 13.52
CA ALA A 22 7.39 -9.28 13.38
C ALA A 22 7.92 -9.06 11.98
N LEU A 23 8.00 -10.12 11.19
CA LEU A 23 8.56 -9.99 9.86
C LEU A 23 7.65 -9.30 8.87
N ALA A 24 6.38 -9.12 9.24
CA ALA A 24 5.43 -8.56 8.30
C ALA A 24 5.46 -7.05 8.22
N ALA A 25 6.24 -6.40 9.04
CA ALA A 25 6.13 -4.96 9.19
C ALA A 25 7.29 -4.19 8.60
N ASP A 26 7.76 -4.58 7.46
CA ASP A 26 8.84 -3.83 6.83
C ASP A 26 8.32 -2.52 6.27
N PRO A 27 8.94 -1.41 6.64
CA PRO A 27 8.51 -0.13 6.08
C PRO A 27 8.96 0.01 4.64
N VAL A 28 8.24 0.82 3.89
CA VAL A 28 8.65 1.13 2.54
C VAL A 28 9.84 2.08 2.60
N HIS A 29 10.75 1.90 1.68
CA HIS A 29 11.94 2.74 1.60
C HIS A 29 11.85 3.65 0.39
N CYS A 30 11.86 4.94 0.62
CA CYS A 30 11.74 5.95 -0.43
C CYS A 30 12.98 6.82 -0.45
N ASP A 31 13.75 6.75 -1.53
CA ASP A 31 14.99 7.50 -1.63
C ASP A 31 14.76 8.98 -1.84
N LYS A 32 14.03 9.35 -2.87
CA LYS A 32 13.83 10.74 -3.24
C LYS A 32 12.37 11.12 -3.25
N ALA A 33 11.54 10.34 -2.59
CA ALA A 33 10.12 10.56 -2.58
C ALA A 33 9.63 10.46 -1.15
N ASP A 34 8.47 11.04 -0.89
CA ASP A 34 7.90 11.01 0.44
C ASP A 34 7.23 9.68 0.70
N ALA A 35 7.47 9.13 1.88
CA ALA A 35 6.78 7.93 2.32
C ALA A 35 5.38 8.32 2.77
N VAL A 36 4.37 7.67 2.20
CA VAL A 36 2.98 7.95 2.51
C VAL A 36 2.22 6.64 2.64
N GLN A 37 1.00 6.74 3.11
CA GLN A 37 0.11 5.58 3.19
C GLN A 37 -1.17 5.85 2.44
N ILE A 38 -1.71 4.78 1.86
CA ILE A 38 -3.01 4.83 1.19
C ILE A 38 -4.09 4.78 2.26
N ARG A 39 -5.10 5.61 2.12
CA ARG A 39 -6.25 5.66 3.02
C ARG A 39 -7.49 5.21 2.29
N GLY A 40 -8.17 4.20 2.85
CA GLY A 40 -9.32 3.59 2.19
C GLY A 40 -8.88 2.71 1.04
N GLY A 41 -9.78 1.89 0.56
CA GLY A 41 -9.49 1.11 -0.64
C GLY A 41 -9.72 1.99 -1.85
N VAL A 42 -8.74 2.09 -2.76
CA VAL A 42 -8.85 3.01 -3.88
C VAL A 42 -8.41 2.37 -5.17
N PRO A 43 -9.00 2.78 -6.30
CA PRO A 43 -8.49 2.40 -7.60
C PRO A 43 -7.29 3.27 -7.95
N ALA A 44 -6.23 2.65 -8.41
CA ALA A 44 -5.04 3.35 -8.87
C ALA A 44 -4.91 3.14 -10.38
N ALA A 45 -4.65 4.21 -11.11
CA ALA A 45 -4.62 4.18 -12.55
C ALA A 45 -3.19 4.16 -13.07
N ILE A 46 -2.96 3.40 -14.13
CA ILE A 46 -1.62 3.26 -14.68
C ILE A 46 -1.13 4.52 -15.37
N SER A 47 -2.03 5.40 -15.77
CA SER A 47 -1.68 6.66 -16.41
C SER A 47 -2.60 7.77 -15.91
N PHE A 48 -2.16 9.00 -16.10
CA PHE A 48 -2.98 10.14 -15.72
C PHE A 48 -4.25 10.20 -16.56
N ASP A 49 -4.16 9.80 -17.82
CA ASP A 49 -5.32 9.76 -18.68
C ASP A 49 -6.38 8.80 -18.16
N VAL A 50 -5.98 7.61 -17.77
CA VAL A 50 -6.91 6.66 -17.18
C VAL A 50 -7.48 7.21 -15.86
N TYR A 51 -6.62 7.84 -15.05
CA TYR A 51 -7.07 8.43 -13.81
C TYR A 51 -8.23 9.41 -14.06
N ARG A 52 -8.09 10.25 -15.04
CA ARG A 52 -9.15 11.21 -15.38
C ARG A 52 -10.41 10.52 -15.86
N GLN A 53 -10.28 9.48 -16.65
CA GLN A 53 -11.41 8.76 -17.19
C GLN A 53 -12.21 8.03 -16.12
N LEU A 54 -11.62 7.77 -14.97
CA LEU A 54 -12.34 7.14 -13.88
C LEU A 54 -13.25 8.09 -13.10
N ARG A 55 -13.14 9.36 -13.36
CA ARG A 55 -13.92 10.34 -12.61
C ARG A 55 -15.12 10.85 -13.40
N PRO A 56 -16.28 10.97 -12.77
CA PRO A 56 -16.54 10.53 -11.39
C PRO A 56 -16.46 9.01 -11.27
N LEU A 57 -16.15 8.52 -10.08
CA LEU A 57 -15.92 7.09 -9.89
C LEU A 57 -17.18 6.29 -10.19
N ASN A 58 -17.00 5.20 -10.90
CA ASN A 58 -18.08 4.34 -11.33
C ASN A 58 -17.57 2.90 -11.31
N ALA A 59 -18.27 2.02 -10.60
CA ALA A 59 -17.80 0.66 -10.40
C ALA A 59 -17.65 -0.11 -11.70
N GLN A 60 -18.55 0.12 -12.65
CA GLN A 60 -18.49 -0.59 -13.92
C GLN A 60 -17.29 -0.16 -14.74
N ARG A 61 -17.03 1.14 -14.77
CA ARG A 61 -15.88 1.65 -15.51
C ARG A 61 -14.57 1.19 -14.89
N ILE A 62 -14.51 1.23 -13.56
CA ILE A 62 -13.32 0.75 -12.85
C ILE A 62 -13.07 -0.71 -13.20
N ALA A 63 -14.10 -1.54 -13.21
CA ALA A 63 -13.94 -2.95 -13.53
C ALA A 63 -13.42 -3.16 -14.95
N LEU A 64 -13.86 -2.34 -15.89
CA LEU A 64 -13.37 -2.46 -17.26
C LEU A 64 -11.87 -2.17 -17.34
N PHE A 65 -11.44 -1.11 -16.71
CA PHE A 65 -10.02 -0.77 -16.72
C PHE A 65 -9.20 -1.79 -15.93
N GLN A 66 -9.77 -2.35 -14.87
CA GLN A 66 -9.08 -3.40 -14.13
C GLN A 66 -8.87 -4.64 -14.98
N SER A 67 -9.87 -5.02 -15.76
CA SER A 67 -9.74 -6.15 -16.64
C SER A 67 -8.66 -5.95 -17.68
N ALA A 68 -8.45 -4.72 -18.10
CA ALA A 68 -7.41 -4.39 -19.06
C ALA A 68 -6.04 -4.21 -18.43
N GLY A 69 -5.93 -4.32 -17.11
CA GLY A 69 -4.65 -4.13 -16.43
C GLY A 69 -4.27 -2.67 -16.25
N GLU A 70 -5.18 -1.75 -16.48
CA GLU A 70 -4.91 -0.32 -16.40
C GLU A 70 -5.31 0.29 -15.07
N VAL A 71 -5.99 -0.45 -14.24
CA VAL A 71 -6.37 -0.03 -12.89
C VAL A 71 -6.06 -1.16 -11.94
N LYS A 72 -5.54 -0.80 -10.77
CA LYS A 72 -5.20 -1.72 -9.72
C LYS A 72 -5.81 -1.21 -8.43
N HIS A 73 -6.38 -2.09 -7.64
CA HIS A 73 -6.94 -1.71 -6.35
C HIS A 73 -5.84 -1.69 -5.30
N LEU A 74 -5.71 -0.58 -4.59
CA LEU A 74 -4.76 -0.45 -3.49
C LEU A 74 -5.54 -0.48 -2.19
N HIS A 75 -5.07 -1.29 -1.23
CA HIS A 75 -5.79 -1.45 0.01
C HIS A 75 -5.41 -0.37 1.02
N ASP A 76 -6.29 -0.16 1.97
CA ASP A 76 -6.07 0.79 3.05
C ASP A 76 -4.80 0.42 3.83
N GLY A 77 -3.99 1.42 4.14
CA GLY A 77 -2.79 1.21 4.91
C GLY A 77 -1.55 0.85 4.12
N LEU A 78 -1.69 0.66 2.82
CA LEU A 78 -0.53 0.31 2.00
C LEU A 78 0.48 1.45 2.01
N ALA A 79 1.73 1.14 2.35
CA ALA A 79 2.81 2.12 2.34
C ALA A 79 3.36 2.24 0.93
N VAL A 80 3.47 3.48 0.45
CA VAL A 80 3.94 3.75 -0.91
C VAL A 80 4.84 4.98 -0.89
N CYS A 81 5.50 5.23 -2.00
CA CYS A 81 6.35 6.40 -2.16
C CYS A 81 5.68 7.38 -3.11
N GLN A 82 5.38 8.58 -2.64
CA GLN A 82 4.77 9.60 -3.46
C GLN A 82 5.83 10.30 -4.30
N ILE A 83 5.59 10.36 -5.59
CA ILE A 83 6.48 11.04 -6.52
C ILE A 83 5.99 12.47 -6.68
N VAL A 84 6.75 13.42 -6.15
CA VAL A 84 6.33 14.82 -6.11
C VAL A 84 6.33 15.44 -7.49
N ASP A 85 7.38 15.19 -8.26
CA ASP A 85 7.50 15.75 -9.61
C ASP A 85 6.87 14.79 -10.61
N ASP A 86 5.55 14.84 -10.69
CA ASP A 86 4.80 13.86 -11.47
C ASP A 86 4.48 14.33 -12.90
N GLY A 87 4.88 15.52 -13.25
CA GLY A 87 4.71 15.98 -14.62
C GLY A 87 3.33 16.50 -14.99
N VAL A 88 2.40 16.54 -14.06
CA VAL A 88 1.07 17.07 -14.32
C VAL A 88 0.75 18.19 -13.34
N ASP A 89 -0.18 19.04 -13.74
CA ASP A 89 -0.53 20.21 -12.97
C ASP A 89 -1.93 20.03 -12.40
N ASP A 90 -2.12 18.97 -11.65
CA ASP A 90 -3.43 18.65 -11.07
C ASP A 90 -3.20 18.21 -9.62
N PRO A 91 -3.48 19.09 -8.64
CA PRO A 91 -3.22 18.76 -7.25
C PRO A 91 -4.12 17.67 -6.69
N SER A 92 -5.20 17.33 -7.39
CA SER A 92 -6.07 16.26 -6.91
C SER A 92 -5.51 14.87 -7.24
N ALA A 93 -4.52 14.79 -8.11
CA ALA A 93 -3.93 13.52 -8.53
C ALA A 93 -2.54 13.38 -7.97
N VAL A 94 -2.23 12.20 -7.46
CA VAL A 94 -0.94 11.90 -6.86
C VAL A 94 -0.37 10.65 -7.51
N LEU A 95 0.90 10.71 -7.87
CA LEU A 95 1.59 9.56 -8.44
C LEU A 95 2.35 8.85 -7.33
N VAL A 96 2.14 7.53 -7.20
CA VAL A 96 2.78 6.77 -6.14
C VAL A 96 3.48 5.56 -6.72
N GLN A 97 4.62 5.22 -6.13
CA GLN A 97 5.39 4.04 -6.46
C GLN A 97 5.08 2.98 -5.42
N LEU A 98 4.67 1.80 -5.86
CA LEU A 98 4.35 0.71 -4.95
C LEU A 98 5.63 0.07 -4.41
N PRO A 99 5.54 -0.60 -3.26
CA PRO A 99 6.71 -1.29 -2.70
C PRO A 99 7.28 -2.34 -3.63
N GLN A 100 6.43 -2.92 -4.44
CA GLN A 100 6.85 -3.93 -5.40
C GLN A 100 6.37 -3.52 -6.77
N GLY A 101 7.14 -3.88 -7.77
CA GLY A 101 6.78 -3.53 -9.13
C GLY A 101 7.52 -2.30 -9.60
N LYS A 102 7.45 -2.08 -10.89
CA LYS A 102 8.22 -1.01 -11.52
C LYS A 102 7.37 0.17 -11.92
N ASN A 103 6.07 0.00 -11.95
CA ASN A 103 5.19 1.05 -12.41
C ASN A 103 4.77 1.95 -11.26
N ALA A 104 4.54 3.21 -11.59
CA ALA A 104 3.91 4.13 -10.66
C ALA A 104 2.44 4.24 -11.05
N TRP A 105 1.61 4.59 -10.06
CA TRP A 105 0.17 4.59 -10.23
C TRP A 105 -0.44 5.88 -9.73
N TRP A 106 -1.51 6.32 -10.36
CA TRP A 106 -2.19 7.56 -10.02
C TRP A 106 -3.37 7.30 -9.09
N VAL A 107 -3.43 8.05 -8.00
CA VAL A 107 -4.53 7.97 -7.05
C VAL A 107 -4.98 9.38 -6.68
N SER A 108 -6.12 9.48 -6.01
CA SER A 108 -6.60 10.77 -5.52
C SER A 108 -5.78 11.22 -4.31
N SER A 109 -5.47 12.51 -4.26
CA SER A 109 -4.76 13.05 -3.12
C SER A 109 -5.53 12.88 -1.81
N ALA A 110 -6.85 12.78 -1.88
CA ALA A 110 -7.67 12.55 -0.70
C ALA A 110 -7.43 11.18 -0.07
N ASN A 111 -6.82 10.26 -0.82
CA ASN A 111 -6.57 8.91 -0.34
C ASN A 111 -5.12 8.67 0.05
N VAL A 112 -4.35 9.74 0.26
CA VAL A 112 -2.94 9.65 0.61
C VAL A 112 -2.70 10.42 1.89
N GLN A 113 -1.98 9.82 2.82
CA GLN A 113 -1.65 10.46 4.10
C GLN A 113 -0.15 10.32 4.34
N ALA A 114 0.48 11.40 4.73
CA ALA A 114 1.91 11.37 5.01
C ALA A 114 2.20 10.38 6.14
N ALA A 115 3.29 9.61 5.97
CA ALA A 115 3.64 8.59 6.95
C ALA A 115 3.90 9.19 8.33
N ALA A 116 4.45 10.38 8.38
CA ALA A 116 4.75 11.03 9.65
C ALA A 116 3.50 11.29 10.48
N GLN A 117 2.36 11.43 9.85
CA GLN A 117 1.11 11.68 10.56
C GLN A 117 0.53 10.41 11.15
N MET A 118 1.10 9.26 10.80
CA MET A 118 0.59 7.98 11.27
C MET A 118 1.20 7.54 12.58
N THR A 119 2.25 8.22 13.02
CA THR A 119 2.98 7.77 14.18
C THR A 119 2.45 8.35 15.49
N ASP A 120 1.53 9.24 15.43
CA ASP A 120 0.95 9.78 16.66
C ASP A 120 -0.17 8.90 17.23
#